data_3802d4a9572c3d4073feeb373cd0b43a
#
_entry.id   3802d4a9572c3d4073feeb373cd0b43a
#
_cell.length_a   1.000
_cell.length_b   1.000
_cell.length_c   1.000
_cell.angle_alpha   90.00
_cell.angle_beta   90.00
_cell.angle_gamma   90.00
#
_symmetry.space_group_name_H-M   'P 1'
#
loop_
_entity.id
_entity.type
_entity.pdbx_description
1 polymer ?
#
loop_
_entity_poly.entity_id
_entity_poly.type
_entity_poly.pdbx_seq_one_letter_code
_entity_poly.pdbx_strand_id
1 'polypeptide(L)'
;MSAAQQVTRAAAICRATVVGQESFVAADGGIRTRTALRVDEVLKGQFPAVVAVVHRGGLVGNRCETFSTNPNLRVGEERLLFLGRRADGTLYAEGGAAGARRLQRATVGARVAASVPGGFVTGDAAALAEVRALVQGVAGVGADVTAQAITPQAIQPQAVPGLLVDSFGVSARFLAPDRGEPIEYFVDAQALPTGITQAQGLNAVSNAFKAWSDVTSLKFKFAGLTNFGKAASTIRADDGRIRIQLHDLFNDLGGATELGQGGNLFFVNQQFPFEGTGGRVGTNEFYEVSSGYLGMKHTQIPLQTLSTFEEVLTHEIGHILSLDHSSENQAEANFTLRDALMFAFAHLDGRGARLGTWDPPVVRQAYPQQNTPPFGFNRVMDVVSAFPGEAPNLPGINRIELRGYDLQTTNLTVQLTNATANGAGVFSLTNSTLYFTPADAFTGPRIDPATGSHYESVFVRLSDGTNASPYYAVNVISLQPQLNLARTNGLPDAWVTQFFGRADALVNANADADGDGISNINEFRIGTNPTNAVSALRITNRSLTNLQWAARPYDLYEVQATTNFTNWFRLGNPVLPTTTNGSLSLPATTGDRRFLRVLRVP
;
A
#
# COMPACT_ATOMS: atom_id res chain seq x y z
N MET A 1 20.51 -23.63 2.67
CA MET A 1 20.42 -25.07 3.10
C MET A 1 20.75 -25.91 1.88
N SER A 2 21.69 -26.88 1.98
CA SER A 2 21.99 -27.77 0.85
C SER A 2 20.81 -28.72 0.56
N ALA A 3 20.72 -29.25 -0.67
CA ALA A 3 19.69 -30.24 -1.04
C ALA A 3 19.68 -31.43 -0.08
N ALA A 4 20.86 -31.91 0.34
CA ALA A 4 20.97 -32.99 1.32
C ALA A 4 20.36 -32.63 2.69
N GLN A 5 20.58 -31.42 3.17
CA GLN A 5 19.98 -30.94 4.43
C GLN A 5 18.45 -30.78 4.31
N GLN A 6 17.95 -30.30 3.17
CA GLN A 6 16.50 -30.23 2.91
C GLN A 6 15.86 -31.61 2.86
N VAL A 7 16.50 -32.58 2.15
CA VAL A 7 16.03 -33.98 2.09
C VAL A 7 15.98 -34.63 3.48
N THR A 8 16.98 -34.38 4.33
CA THR A 8 17.03 -34.92 5.70
C THR A 8 15.92 -34.33 6.57
N ARG A 9 15.69 -33.01 6.53
CA ARG A 9 14.73 -32.32 7.40
C ARG A 9 13.28 -32.48 6.98
N ALA A 10 13.00 -32.49 5.68
CA ALA A 10 11.63 -32.61 5.20
C ALA A 10 10.98 -33.91 5.67
N ALA A 11 9.81 -33.81 6.28
CA ALA A 11 8.99 -34.98 6.63
C ALA A 11 8.52 -35.70 5.37
N ALA A 12 8.34 -34.97 4.27
CA ALA A 12 7.88 -35.49 3.00
C ALA A 12 8.37 -34.61 1.83
N ILE A 13 8.57 -35.20 0.64
CA ILE A 13 9.03 -34.50 -0.56
C ILE A 13 8.19 -34.98 -1.75
N CYS A 14 7.67 -34.02 -2.52
CA CYS A 14 6.91 -34.32 -3.72
C CYS A 14 7.15 -33.29 -4.83
N ARG A 15 6.90 -33.74 -6.07
CA ARG A 15 6.65 -32.86 -7.18
C ARG A 15 5.13 -32.70 -7.30
N ALA A 16 4.64 -31.50 -7.34
CA ALA A 16 3.21 -31.22 -7.36
C ALA A 16 2.86 -29.98 -8.17
N THR A 17 1.63 -29.95 -8.70
CA THR A 17 1.05 -28.79 -9.37
C THR A 17 0.10 -28.08 -8.41
N VAL A 18 0.22 -26.76 -8.32
CA VAL A 18 -0.72 -25.91 -7.57
C VAL A 18 -2.05 -25.88 -8.30
N VAL A 19 -3.12 -26.35 -7.66
CA VAL A 19 -4.45 -26.47 -8.28
C VAL A 19 -5.50 -25.55 -7.68
N GLY A 20 -5.23 -24.93 -6.53
CA GLY A 20 -6.13 -23.96 -5.93
C GLY A 20 -5.53 -23.32 -4.69
N GLN A 21 -6.05 -22.14 -4.34
CA GLN A 21 -5.66 -21.39 -3.16
C GLN A 21 -6.89 -20.79 -2.50
N GLU A 22 -6.90 -20.78 -1.17
CA GLU A 22 -7.92 -20.16 -0.35
C GLU A 22 -7.27 -19.46 0.83
N SER A 23 -7.51 -18.16 0.97
CA SER A 23 -7.03 -17.38 2.11
C SER A 23 -8.12 -17.23 3.17
N PHE A 24 -7.73 -17.25 4.45
CA PHE A 24 -8.64 -17.15 5.58
C PHE A 24 -7.95 -16.40 6.75
N VAL A 25 -8.77 -15.81 7.62
CA VAL A 25 -8.26 -15.21 8.87
C VAL A 25 -8.10 -16.30 9.90
N ALA A 26 -6.90 -16.46 10.43
CA ALA A 26 -6.59 -17.42 11.50
C ALA A 26 -7.03 -16.86 12.88
N ALA A 27 -7.02 -17.72 13.91
CA ALA A 27 -7.44 -17.35 15.27
C ALA A 27 -6.59 -16.21 15.89
N ASP A 28 -5.36 -16.05 15.46
CA ASP A 28 -4.45 -14.98 15.86
C ASP A 28 -4.69 -13.64 15.11
N GLY A 29 -5.71 -13.61 14.23
CA GLY A 29 -6.06 -12.46 13.40
C GLY A 29 -5.20 -12.30 12.15
N GLY A 30 -4.18 -13.14 11.95
CA GLY A 30 -3.32 -13.13 10.76
C GLY A 30 -3.97 -13.84 9.57
N ILE A 31 -3.64 -13.39 8.37
CA ILE A 31 -4.09 -14.08 7.15
C ILE A 31 -3.22 -15.30 6.91
N ARG A 32 -3.86 -16.40 6.52
CA ARG A 32 -3.21 -17.65 6.09
C ARG A 32 -3.78 -18.04 4.74
N THR A 33 -2.93 -18.63 3.91
CA THR A 33 -3.36 -19.23 2.65
C THR A 33 -3.20 -20.74 2.72
N ARG A 34 -4.28 -21.45 2.43
CA ARG A 34 -4.28 -22.89 2.17
C ARG A 34 -4.14 -23.11 0.68
N THR A 35 -3.02 -23.68 0.25
CA THR A 35 -2.73 -24.00 -1.15
C THR A 35 -2.97 -25.50 -1.37
N ALA A 36 -3.88 -25.82 -2.28
CA ALA A 36 -4.14 -27.18 -2.72
C ALA A 36 -3.15 -27.58 -3.82
N LEU A 37 -2.51 -28.70 -3.64
CA LEU A 37 -1.46 -29.24 -4.48
C LEU A 37 -1.89 -30.60 -5.00
N ARG A 38 -1.97 -30.80 -6.31
CA ARG A 38 -2.06 -32.14 -6.92
C ARG A 38 -0.68 -32.73 -6.95
N VAL A 39 -0.50 -33.84 -6.27
CA VAL A 39 0.79 -34.57 -6.22
C VAL A 39 0.99 -35.31 -7.53
N ASP A 40 2.00 -34.89 -8.29
CA ASP A 40 2.36 -35.51 -9.59
C ASP A 40 3.41 -36.58 -9.43
N GLU A 41 4.24 -36.53 -8.36
CA GLU A 41 5.26 -37.52 -8.04
C GLU A 41 5.62 -37.47 -6.56
N VAL A 42 5.67 -38.60 -5.88
CA VAL A 42 6.14 -38.72 -4.50
C VAL A 42 7.61 -39.12 -4.51
N LEU A 43 8.47 -38.32 -3.88
CA LEU A 43 9.90 -38.59 -3.75
C LEU A 43 10.24 -39.13 -2.36
N LYS A 44 9.62 -38.59 -1.30
CA LYS A 44 9.80 -39.03 0.10
C LYS A 44 8.46 -38.97 0.85
N GLY A 45 8.17 -39.98 1.69
CA GLY A 45 6.97 -40.00 2.51
C GLY A 45 5.74 -40.52 1.76
N GLN A 46 4.56 -40.28 2.32
CA GLN A 46 3.27 -40.70 1.79
C GLN A 46 2.35 -39.48 1.63
N PHE A 47 1.66 -39.40 0.50
CA PHE A 47 0.74 -38.30 0.20
C PHE A 47 -0.57 -38.83 -0.38
N PRO A 48 -1.70 -38.18 -0.07
CA PRO A 48 -2.89 -38.23 -0.91
C PRO A 48 -2.61 -37.59 -2.28
N ALA A 49 -3.44 -37.92 -3.28
CA ALA A 49 -3.30 -37.32 -4.62
C ALA A 49 -3.45 -35.80 -4.63
N VAL A 50 -4.18 -35.24 -3.66
CA VAL A 50 -4.24 -33.79 -3.39
C VAL A 50 -3.89 -33.55 -1.93
N VAL A 51 -2.98 -32.64 -1.69
CA VAL A 51 -2.53 -32.23 -0.36
C VAL A 51 -2.67 -30.73 -0.19
N ALA A 52 -2.95 -30.28 1.03
CA ALA A 52 -2.99 -28.85 1.35
C ALA A 52 -1.76 -28.44 2.15
N VAL A 53 -1.14 -27.34 1.74
CA VAL A 53 -0.07 -26.67 2.46
C VAL A 53 -0.60 -25.34 2.96
N VAL A 54 -0.32 -24.99 4.23
CA VAL A 54 -0.74 -23.73 4.81
C VAL A 54 0.48 -22.87 5.08
N HIS A 55 0.48 -21.67 4.53
CA HIS A 55 1.50 -20.65 4.75
C HIS A 55 0.87 -19.34 5.25
N ARG A 56 1.69 -18.45 5.79
CA ARG A 56 1.27 -17.11 6.23
C ARG A 56 0.96 -16.23 5.03
N GLY A 57 0.14 -15.20 5.23
CA GLY A 57 -0.22 -14.24 4.20
C GLY A 57 -1.30 -14.71 3.25
N GLY A 58 -1.62 -13.87 2.30
CA GLY A 58 -2.69 -14.02 1.33
C GLY A 58 -3.69 -12.87 1.35
N LEU A 59 -4.82 -13.05 0.67
CA LEU A 59 -5.86 -12.04 0.51
C LEU A 59 -7.18 -12.49 1.14
N VAL A 60 -7.71 -11.69 2.09
CA VAL A 60 -9.06 -11.89 2.65
C VAL A 60 -9.82 -10.56 2.64
N GLY A 61 -10.94 -10.53 1.96
CA GLY A 61 -11.64 -9.27 1.74
C GLY A 61 -10.76 -8.32 0.91
N ASN A 62 -10.58 -7.11 1.39
CA ASN A 62 -9.71 -6.10 0.79
C ASN A 62 -8.32 -6.00 1.45
N ARG A 63 -7.98 -6.92 2.34
CA ARG A 63 -6.66 -6.95 3.02
C ARG A 63 -5.79 -8.06 2.45
N CYS A 64 -4.56 -7.70 2.12
CA CYS A 64 -3.51 -8.63 1.74
C CYS A 64 -2.33 -8.53 2.69
N GLU A 65 -1.75 -9.69 3.03
CA GLU A 65 -0.50 -9.82 3.78
C GLU A 65 0.54 -10.52 2.92
N THR A 66 1.75 -9.97 2.88
CA THR A 66 2.90 -10.62 2.25
C THR A 66 3.96 -10.94 3.29
N PHE A 67 4.67 -12.04 3.09
CA PHE A 67 5.76 -12.50 3.94
C PHE A 67 6.92 -12.96 3.06
N SER A 68 8.13 -12.54 3.39
CA SER A 68 9.35 -12.92 2.66
C SER A 68 9.60 -14.44 2.63
N THR A 69 9.17 -15.12 3.69
CA THR A 69 9.32 -16.58 3.83
C THR A 69 8.24 -17.40 3.13
N ASN A 70 7.30 -16.74 2.46
CA ASN A 70 6.24 -17.45 1.75
C ASN A 70 6.76 -18.15 0.51
N PRO A 71 6.29 -19.37 0.25
CA PRO A 71 6.71 -20.12 -0.93
C PRO A 71 6.11 -19.61 -2.25
N ASN A 72 5.58 -18.41 -2.33
CA ASN A 72 4.99 -17.76 -3.50
C ASN A 72 4.41 -18.74 -4.55
N LEU A 73 3.46 -19.57 -4.10
CA LEU A 73 2.84 -20.62 -4.91
C LEU A 73 1.75 -20.00 -5.77
N ARG A 74 1.74 -20.29 -7.09
CA ARG A 74 0.69 -19.79 -8.00
C ARG A 74 -0.04 -20.95 -8.66
N VAL A 75 -1.34 -20.82 -8.83
CA VAL A 75 -2.16 -21.82 -9.51
C VAL A 75 -1.62 -22.08 -10.92
N GLY A 76 -1.49 -23.37 -11.26
CA GLY A 76 -0.92 -23.84 -12.52
C GLY A 76 0.59 -24.07 -12.51
N GLU A 77 1.33 -23.61 -11.50
CA GLU A 77 2.76 -23.86 -11.41
C GLU A 77 3.09 -25.25 -10.88
N GLU A 78 4.16 -25.79 -11.42
CA GLU A 78 4.73 -27.07 -10.99
C GLU A 78 5.91 -26.81 -10.04
N ARG A 79 5.88 -27.45 -8.87
CA ARG A 79 6.83 -27.23 -7.78
C ARG A 79 7.46 -28.51 -7.28
N LEU A 80 8.74 -28.46 -6.94
CA LEU A 80 9.40 -29.43 -6.08
C LEU A 80 9.30 -28.94 -4.63
N LEU A 81 8.61 -29.70 -3.79
CA LEU A 81 8.22 -29.28 -2.44
C LEU A 81 8.89 -30.15 -1.39
N PHE A 82 9.56 -29.50 -0.44
CA PHE A 82 10.07 -30.08 0.79
C PHE A 82 9.11 -29.70 1.92
N LEU A 83 8.39 -30.66 2.46
CA LEU A 83 7.29 -30.39 3.38
C LEU A 83 7.63 -30.81 4.81
N GLY A 84 7.42 -29.92 5.75
CA GLY A 84 7.37 -30.17 7.17
C GLY A 84 5.93 -30.39 7.66
N ARG A 85 5.77 -30.91 8.88
CA ARG A 85 4.47 -31.12 9.52
C ARG A 85 4.47 -30.44 10.89
N ARG A 86 3.46 -29.60 11.15
CA ARG A 86 3.23 -29.01 12.47
C ARG A 86 2.61 -30.01 13.43
N ALA A 87 2.59 -29.68 14.73
CA ALA A 87 1.99 -30.51 15.77
C ALA A 87 0.49 -30.77 15.56
N ASP A 88 -0.22 -29.84 14.92
CA ASP A 88 -1.63 -29.96 14.54
C ASP A 88 -1.86 -30.80 13.27
N GLY A 89 -0.80 -31.33 12.68
CA GLY A 89 -0.84 -32.13 11.45
C GLY A 89 -0.76 -31.28 10.16
N THR A 90 -0.81 -29.97 10.24
CA THR A 90 -0.75 -29.06 9.07
C THR A 90 0.60 -29.16 8.37
N LEU A 91 0.60 -29.25 7.05
CA LEU A 91 1.82 -29.22 6.24
C LEU A 91 2.23 -27.78 5.92
N TYR A 92 3.53 -27.56 5.86
CA TYR A 92 4.13 -26.29 5.46
C TYR A 92 5.40 -26.56 4.62
N ALA A 93 5.83 -25.57 3.83
CA ALA A 93 7.10 -25.66 3.10
C ALA A 93 8.27 -25.51 4.09
N GLU A 94 9.09 -26.56 4.23
CA GLU A 94 10.26 -26.57 5.12
C GLU A 94 11.35 -25.66 4.55
N GLY A 95 11.70 -24.60 5.28
CA GLY A 95 12.58 -23.54 4.79
C GLY A 95 11.87 -22.48 3.95
N GLY A 96 10.53 -22.37 4.07
CA GLY A 96 9.76 -21.32 3.43
C GLY A 96 9.82 -21.38 1.90
N ALA A 97 10.16 -20.25 1.27
CA ALA A 97 10.30 -20.14 -0.18
C ALA A 97 11.32 -21.14 -0.75
N ALA A 98 12.46 -21.33 -0.08
CA ALA A 98 13.49 -22.30 -0.49
C ALA A 98 13.02 -23.76 -0.46
N GLY A 99 11.97 -24.06 0.31
CA GLY A 99 11.33 -25.39 0.39
C GLY A 99 10.28 -25.66 -0.69
N ALA A 100 10.09 -24.71 -1.65
CA ALA A 100 9.04 -24.82 -2.67
C ALA A 100 9.56 -24.38 -4.06
N ARG A 101 10.62 -25.03 -4.53
CA ARG A 101 11.31 -24.68 -5.77
C ARG A 101 10.37 -24.78 -6.98
N ARG A 102 10.25 -23.70 -7.77
CA ARG A 102 9.52 -23.69 -9.03
C ARG A 102 10.26 -24.54 -10.08
N LEU A 103 9.51 -25.34 -10.84
CA LEU A 103 10.03 -26.14 -11.93
C LEU A 103 9.53 -25.57 -13.26
N GLN A 104 10.46 -25.29 -14.18
CA GLN A 104 10.15 -24.75 -15.51
C GLN A 104 10.22 -25.86 -16.55
N ARG A 105 9.12 -26.03 -17.32
CA ARG A 105 9.13 -26.92 -18.47
C ARG A 105 9.84 -26.25 -19.64
N ALA A 106 10.61 -27.03 -20.39
CA ALA A 106 11.23 -26.59 -21.64
C ALA A 106 10.13 -26.26 -22.66
N THR A 107 10.11 -25.02 -23.20
CA THR A 107 9.18 -24.63 -24.26
C THR A 107 9.55 -25.32 -25.57
N VAL A 108 8.57 -25.89 -26.25
CA VAL A 108 8.71 -26.47 -27.58
C VAL A 108 8.95 -25.36 -28.59
N GLY A 109 10.22 -25.07 -28.88
CA GLY A 109 10.64 -23.96 -29.77
C GLY A 109 12.12 -23.61 -29.70
N ALA A 110 12.79 -23.90 -28.57
CA ALA A 110 14.24 -23.79 -28.49
C ALA A 110 14.90 -25.08 -29.03
N ARG A 111 15.66 -24.97 -30.10
CA ARG A 111 16.33 -26.10 -30.82
C ARG A 111 17.34 -26.94 -29.99
N VAL A 112 17.26 -26.96 -28.69
CA VAL A 112 18.21 -27.68 -27.80
C VAL A 112 17.51 -28.67 -26.83
N ALA A 113 16.20 -28.80 -26.85
CA ALA A 113 15.47 -29.52 -25.82
C ALA A 113 15.16 -30.99 -26.11
N ALA A 114 15.79 -31.63 -27.10
CA ALA A 114 15.41 -33.00 -27.54
C ALA A 114 15.92 -34.14 -26.62
N SER A 115 16.58 -33.88 -25.49
CA SER A 115 17.15 -34.96 -24.67
C SER A 115 17.05 -34.79 -23.14
N VAL A 116 16.21 -33.92 -22.62
CA VAL A 116 16.09 -33.72 -21.16
C VAL A 116 14.97 -34.62 -20.61
N PRO A 117 15.28 -35.60 -19.72
CA PRO A 117 14.26 -36.47 -19.10
C PRO A 117 13.22 -35.63 -18.33
N GLY A 118 11.94 -35.82 -18.62
CA GLY A 118 10.82 -35.18 -17.92
C GLY A 118 10.35 -33.84 -18.51
N GLY A 119 10.99 -33.31 -19.58
CA GLY A 119 10.56 -32.09 -20.27
C GLY A 119 10.80 -30.78 -19.49
N PHE A 120 11.69 -30.78 -18.48
CA PHE A 120 12.11 -29.60 -17.73
C PHE A 120 13.36 -28.95 -18.32
N VAL A 121 13.61 -27.67 -18.01
CA VAL A 121 14.89 -27.01 -18.32
C VAL A 121 16.05 -27.70 -17.59
N THR A 122 17.24 -27.69 -18.17
CA THR A 122 18.41 -28.50 -17.71
C THR A 122 18.69 -28.37 -16.21
N GLY A 123 18.64 -27.15 -15.63
CA GLY A 123 18.89 -26.94 -14.20
C GLY A 123 17.83 -27.55 -13.28
N ASP A 124 16.56 -27.55 -13.69
CA ASP A 124 15.47 -28.13 -12.90
C ASP A 124 15.43 -29.65 -13.03
N ALA A 125 15.76 -30.19 -14.20
CA ALA A 125 15.93 -31.62 -14.40
C ALA A 125 17.09 -32.20 -13.56
N ALA A 126 18.20 -31.45 -13.48
CA ALA A 126 19.37 -31.84 -12.66
C ALA A 126 19.03 -31.79 -11.16
N ALA A 127 18.36 -30.75 -10.68
CA ALA A 127 17.94 -30.64 -9.28
C ALA A 127 16.95 -31.76 -8.87
N LEU A 128 16.00 -32.07 -9.74
CA LEU A 128 15.06 -33.19 -9.50
C LEU A 128 15.78 -34.53 -9.47
N ALA A 129 16.77 -34.75 -10.34
CA ALA A 129 17.62 -35.95 -10.34
C ALA A 129 18.48 -36.05 -9.08
N GLU A 130 19.06 -34.94 -8.61
CA GLU A 130 19.82 -34.88 -7.36
C GLU A 130 18.96 -35.28 -6.16
N VAL A 131 17.78 -34.66 -6.03
CA VAL A 131 16.86 -34.99 -4.92
C VAL A 131 16.42 -36.45 -4.96
N ARG A 132 16.12 -37.02 -6.14
CA ARG A 132 15.81 -38.44 -6.29
C ARG A 132 16.95 -39.32 -5.81
N ALA A 133 18.17 -39.02 -6.20
CA ALA A 133 19.35 -39.78 -5.78
C ALA A 133 19.58 -39.70 -4.26
N LEU A 134 19.42 -38.50 -3.68
CA LEU A 134 19.55 -38.31 -2.22
C LEU A 134 18.46 -39.05 -1.44
N VAL A 135 17.22 -39.06 -1.94
CA VAL A 135 16.12 -39.81 -1.28
C VAL A 135 16.30 -41.30 -1.41
N GLN A 136 16.76 -41.83 -2.55
CA GLN A 136 17.03 -43.26 -2.74
C GLN A 136 18.16 -43.78 -1.85
N GLY A 137 19.12 -42.88 -1.49
CA GLY A 137 20.18 -43.21 -0.52
C GLY A 137 19.69 -43.28 0.94
N VAL A 138 18.46 -42.85 1.23
CA VAL A 138 17.82 -42.83 2.58
C VAL A 138 16.62 -43.81 2.57
N ALA A 139 16.85 -45.08 2.43
CA ALA A 139 15.86 -46.13 2.17
C ALA A 139 14.54 -46.10 2.95
N GLY A 140 13.42 -46.32 2.25
CA GLY A 140 12.33 -47.21 2.70
C GLY A 140 10.94 -46.61 2.89
N VAL A 141 10.01 -47.13 2.10
CA VAL A 141 8.60 -47.48 2.29
C VAL A 141 7.53 -46.57 1.70
N GLY A 142 6.73 -47.15 0.82
CA GLY A 142 5.59 -46.57 0.13
C GLY A 142 4.23 -46.90 0.74
N ALA A 143 3.20 -46.29 0.19
CA ALA A 143 1.91 -46.88 -0.18
C ALA A 143 0.81 -45.86 -0.52
N ASP A 144 -0.13 -46.26 -1.33
CA ASP A 144 -1.21 -45.65 -2.10
C ASP A 144 -2.23 -44.78 -1.38
N VAL A 145 -2.75 -43.75 -2.12
CA VAL A 145 -4.06 -43.11 -1.86
C VAL A 145 -4.71 -42.51 -3.13
N THR A 146 -6.01 -42.67 -3.27
CA THR A 146 -6.88 -42.29 -4.42
C THR A 146 -7.33 -40.83 -4.44
N ALA A 147 -7.58 -40.29 -5.66
CA ALA A 147 -7.76 -38.88 -5.97
C ALA A 147 -9.22 -38.39 -6.07
N GLN A 148 -9.41 -37.09 -5.88
CA GLN A 148 -10.63 -36.37 -6.24
C GLN A 148 -10.28 -35.07 -6.98
N ALA A 149 -11.01 -34.75 -8.05
CA ALA A 149 -10.69 -33.67 -9.01
C ALA A 149 -11.35 -32.33 -8.66
N ILE A 150 -10.65 -31.23 -8.91
CA ILE A 150 -11.15 -29.85 -8.82
C ILE A 150 -10.76 -29.10 -10.11
N THR A 151 -11.67 -28.27 -10.63
CA THR A 151 -11.54 -27.54 -11.91
C THR A 151 -10.82 -26.20 -11.75
N PRO A 152 -9.89 -25.82 -12.65
CA PRO A 152 -9.14 -24.57 -12.52
C PRO A 152 -9.82 -23.40 -13.24
N GLN A 153 -9.64 -22.21 -12.69
CA GLN A 153 -9.99 -20.94 -13.32
C GLN A 153 -8.72 -20.12 -13.62
N ALA A 154 -8.56 -19.71 -14.87
CA ALA A 154 -7.33 -19.06 -15.35
C ALA A 154 -7.56 -17.56 -15.57
N ILE A 155 -6.72 -16.71 -14.97
CA ILE A 155 -6.46 -15.34 -15.41
C ILE A 155 -4.97 -15.04 -15.18
N GLN A 156 -4.30 -14.47 -16.20
CA GLN A 156 -2.89 -14.14 -16.17
C GLN A 156 -2.69 -12.63 -16.09
N PRO A 157 -2.23 -12.05 -14.98
CA PRO A 157 -1.59 -10.76 -14.98
C PRO A 157 -0.09 -10.90 -15.18
N GLN A 158 0.51 -9.91 -15.82
CA GLN A 158 1.96 -9.84 -16.02
C GLN A 158 2.62 -9.42 -14.71
N ALA A 159 3.25 -10.36 -14.02
CA ALA A 159 4.01 -10.07 -12.81
C ALA A 159 5.15 -9.09 -13.11
N VAL A 160 5.30 -8.08 -12.27
CA VAL A 160 6.42 -7.14 -12.32
C VAL A 160 7.68 -7.88 -11.85
N PRO A 161 8.71 -8.08 -12.69
CA PRO A 161 9.87 -8.87 -12.31
C PRO A 161 10.58 -8.31 -11.09
N GLY A 162 10.82 -9.14 -10.09
CA GLY A 162 11.57 -8.81 -8.88
C GLY A 162 10.75 -8.12 -7.78
N LEU A 163 9.44 -7.92 -7.98
CA LEU A 163 8.56 -7.44 -6.92
C LEU A 163 7.66 -8.57 -6.40
N LEU A 164 7.40 -8.56 -5.10
CA LEU A 164 6.35 -9.36 -4.47
C LEU A 164 5.00 -8.94 -5.03
N VAL A 165 4.22 -9.89 -5.47
CA VAL A 165 2.90 -9.64 -6.06
C VAL A 165 1.85 -10.54 -5.43
N ASP A 166 0.61 -10.07 -5.43
CA ASP A 166 -0.54 -10.86 -5.03
C ASP A 166 -0.91 -11.92 -6.09
N SER A 167 -2.03 -12.60 -5.88
CA SER A 167 -2.57 -13.59 -6.82
C SER A 167 -2.97 -13.00 -8.19
N PHE A 168 -3.14 -11.68 -8.26
CA PHE A 168 -3.45 -10.94 -9.50
C PHE A 168 -2.20 -10.40 -10.20
N GLY A 169 -1.00 -10.58 -9.64
CA GLY A 169 0.26 -10.10 -10.19
C GLY A 169 0.52 -8.61 -9.91
N VAL A 170 -0.21 -8.00 -8.99
CA VAL A 170 -0.07 -6.60 -8.59
C VAL A 170 0.76 -6.51 -7.31
N SER A 171 1.75 -5.62 -7.31
CA SER A 171 2.59 -5.32 -6.15
C SER A 171 2.02 -4.19 -5.29
N ALA A 172 2.69 -3.86 -4.20
CA ALA A 172 2.27 -2.78 -3.31
C ALA A 172 3.38 -1.75 -3.09
N ARG A 173 3.02 -0.52 -2.71
CA ARG A 173 3.95 0.56 -2.42
C ARG A 173 3.40 1.55 -1.39
N PHE A 174 4.30 2.23 -0.67
CA PHE A 174 3.93 3.35 0.19
C PHE A 174 3.65 4.61 -0.63
N LEU A 175 2.66 5.41 -0.22
CA LEU A 175 2.29 6.68 -0.88
C LEU A 175 3.00 7.92 -0.32
N ALA A 176 3.61 7.84 0.85
CA ALA A 176 4.33 8.95 1.46
C ALA A 176 5.41 9.57 0.54
N PRO A 177 6.18 8.79 -0.26
CA PRO A 177 7.16 9.35 -1.19
C PRO A 177 6.58 10.27 -2.26
N ASP A 178 5.34 10.04 -2.72
CA ASP A 178 4.68 10.87 -3.73
C ASP A 178 4.42 12.29 -3.19
N ARG A 179 4.25 12.42 -1.88
CA ARG A 179 4.08 13.68 -1.16
C ARG A 179 5.39 14.26 -0.64
N GLY A 180 6.53 13.58 -0.88
CA GLY A 180 7.83 13.96 -0.34
C GLY A 180 7.95 13.76 1.17
N GLU A 181 7.01 13.03 1.77
CA GLU A 181 6.93 12.76 3.20
C GLU A 181 7.77 11.56 3.59
N PRO A 182 8.35 11.53 4.80
CA PRO A 182 9.04 10.36 5.32
C PRO A 182 8.05 9.31 5.81
N ILE A 183 8.40 8.03 5.61
CA ILE A 183 7.74 6.90 6.26
C ILE A 183 8.28 6.81 7.71
N GLU A 184 7.41 6.90 8.69
CA GLU A 184 7.80 6.77 10.09
C GLU A 184 8.02 5.29 10.45
N TYR A 185 9.05 5.03 11.28
CA TYR A 185 9.29 3.68 11.80
C TYR A 185 9.58 3.67 13.30
N PHE A 186 9.10 2.63 13.96
CA PHE A 186 9.37 2.31 15.36
C PHE A 186 10.29 1.09 15.45
N VAL A 187 11.09 1.04 16.51
CA VAL A 187 12.00 -0.07 16.78
C VAL A 187 11.71 -0.67 18.14
N ASP A 188 11.53 -1.99 18.19
CA ASP A 188 11.53 -2.80 19.40
C ASP A 188 12.89 -3.51 19.52
N ALA A 189 13.66 -3.08 20.52
CA ALA A 189 15.01 -3.57 20.79
C ALA A 189 15.13 -4.22 22.18
N GLN A 190 14.07 -4.94 22.63
CA GLN A 190 14.07 -5.62 23.94
C GLN A 190 15.12 -6.73 24.03
N ALA A 191 15.43 -7.36 22.91
CA ALA A 191 16.55 -8.29 22.82
C ALA A 191 17.32 -8.04 21.51
N LEU A 192 18.57 -8.45 21.49
CA LEU A 192 19.50 -8.29 20.39
C LEU A 192 20.39 -9.53 20.28
N PRO A 193 20.99 -9.82 19.13
CA PRO A 193 21.98 -10.87 19.02
C PRO A 193 23.15 -10.64 19.99
N THR A 194 23.70 -11.73 20.51
CA THR A 194 24.86 -11.66 21.43
C THR A 194 26.01 -10.87 20.81
N GLY A 195 26.53 -9.89 21.55
CA GLY A 195 27.61 -9.02 21.08
C GLY A 195 27.17 -7.75 20.35
N ILE A 196 25.90 -7.60 20.04
CA ILE A 196 25.32 -6.38 19.42
C ILE A 196 24.71 -5.50 20.51
N THR A 197 25.23 -4.28 20.69
CA THR A 197 24.63 -3.29 21.58
C THR A 197 23.41 -2.62 20.96
N GLN A 198 22.52 -2.05 21.79
CA GLN A 198 21.34 -1.33 21.30
C GLN A 198 21.72 -0.18 20.33
N ALA A 199 22.78 0.57 20.66
CA ALA A 199 23.26 1.64 19.77
C ALA A 199 23.70 1.10 18.39
N GLN A 200 24.42 -0.03 18.37
CA GLN A 200 24.80 -0.69 17.13
C GLN A 200 23.57 -1.20 16.34
N GLY A 201 22.60 -1.80 17.03
CA GLY A 201 21.36 -2.25 16.43
C GLY A 201 20.57 -1.10 15.79
N LEU A 202 20.43 0.03 16.48
CA LEU A 202 19.75 1.22 15.94
C LEU A 202 20.51 1.85 14.76
N ASN A 203 21.86 1.87 14.83
CA ASN A 203 22.67 2.34 13.70
C ASN A 203 22.53 1.41 12.48
N ALA A 204 22.49 0.10 12.69
CA ALA A 204 22.26 -0.87 11.60
C ALA A 204 20.90 -0.65 10.94
N VAL A 205 19.83 -0.41 11.72
CA VAL A 205 18.50 -0.04 11.17
C VAL A 205 18.58 1.25 10.36
N SER A 206 19.27 2.28 10.88
CA SER A 206 19.43 3.55 10.16
C SER A 206 20.21 3.39 8.85
N ASN A 207 21.29 2.61 8.86
CA ASN A 207 22.10 2.32 7.65
C ASN A 207 21.29 1.53 6.63
N ALA A 208 20.51 0.55 7.07
CA ALA A 208 19.63 -0.24 6.23
C ALA A 208 18.59 0.63 5.50
N PHE A 209 17.90 1.53 6.21
CA PHE A 209 16.98 2.48 5.58
C PHE A 209 17.70 3.46 4.66
N LYS A 210 18.89 3.92 5.05
CA LYS A 210 19.69 4.83 4.23
C LYS A 210 20.08 4.20 2.89
N ALA A 211 20.44 2.92 2.86
CA ALA A 211 20.79 2.22 1.62
C ALA A 211 19.66 2.30 0.58
N TRP A 212 18.41 2.09 0.99
CA TRP A 212 17.25 2.21 0.12
C TRP A 212 16.89 3.66 -0.23
N SER A 213 17.06 4.60 0.71
CA SER A 213 16.83 6.04 0.46
C SER A 213 17.81 6.61 -0.58
N ASP A 214 19.07 6.17 -0.56
CA ASP A 214 20.11 6.69 -1.46
C ASP A 214 19.81 6.38 -2.95
N VAL A 215 18.99 5.37 -3.22
CA VAL A 215 18.70 4.90 -4.59
C VAL A 215 17.27 5.15 -5.05
N THR A 216 16.41 5.73 -4.20
CA THR A 216 14.97 5.94 -4.46
C THR A 216 14.49 7.32 -4.03
N SER A 217 13.18 7.59 -4.18
CA SER A 217 12.49 8.75 -3.57
C SER A 217 12.14 8.57 -2.09
N LEU A 218 12.40 7.40 -1.51
CA LEU A 218 12.05 7.07 -0.13
C LEU A 218 12.80 7.93 0.89
N LYS A 219 12.08 8.36 1.90
CA LYS A 219 12.62 9.00 3.11
C LYS A 219 12.06 8.26 4.31
N PHE A 220 12.88 8.10 5.34
CA PHE A 220 12.46 7.43 6.57
C PHE A 220 12.72 8.30 7.78
N LYS A 221 11.86 8.18 8.80
CA LYS A 221 11.97 8.94 10.04
C LYS A 221 11.81 8.01 11.23
N PHE A 222 12.83 7.96 12.06
CA PHE A 222 12.75 7.25 13.34
C PHE A 222 11.74 7.94 14.27
N ALA A 223 10.68 7.21 14.65
CA ALA A 223 9.61 7.70 15.50
C ALA A 223 9.80 7.33 16.98
N GLY A 224 10.73 6.42 17.29
CA GLY A 224 11.08 6.09 18.65
C GLY A 224 11.25 4.60 18.93
N LEU A 225 11.74 4.30 20.12
CA LEU A 225 11.75 2.96 20.69
C LEU A 225 10.38 2.63 21.27
N THR A 226 9.89 1.43 20.99
CA THR A 226 8.59 0.98 21.49
C THR A 226 8.61 -0.52 21.71
N ASN A 227 8.20 -0.95 22.90
CA ASN A 227 7.89 -2.36 23.14
C ASN A 227 6.54 -2.70 22.49
N PHE A 228 6.54 -3.58 21.51
CA PHE A 228 5.30 -3.98 20.83
C PHE A 228 4.44 -4.96 21.64
N GLY A 229 4.99 -5.67 22.63
CA GLY A 229 4.28 -6.62 23.48
C GLY A 229 3.77 -7.87 22.74
N LYS A 230 4.03 -7.97 21.44
CA LYS A 230 3.68 -9.08 20.55
C LYS A 230 4.55 -9.05 19.28
N ALA A 231 4.47 -10.09 18.46
CA ALA A 231 5.20 -10.11 17.20
C ALA A 231 4.75 -8.95 16.28
N ALA A 232 5.71 -8.23 15.69
CA ALA A 232 5.45 -7.10 14.80
C ALA A 232 4.54 -7.49 13.62
N SER A 233 4.72 -8.70 13.09
CA SER A 233 3.91 -9.30 12.02
C SER A 233 2.43 -9.49 12.38
N THR A 234 2.05 -9.41 13.67
CA THR A 234 0.66 -9.57 14.14
C THR A 234 -0.04 -8.24 14.41
N ILE A 235 0.67 -7.11 14.26
CA ILE A 235 0.09 -5.79 14.48
C ILE A 235 -0.68 -5.36 13.25
N ARG A 236 -1.96 -5.11 13.41
CA ARG A 236 -2.88 -4.69 12.33
C ARG A 236 -3.19 -3.20 12.48
N ALA A 237 -2.21 -2.35 12.12
CA ALA A 237 -2.39 -0.91 12.11
C ALA A 237 -2.32 -0.40 10.67
N ASP A 238 -3.37 0.30 10.26
CA ASP A 238 -3.46 0.90 8.93
C ASP A 238 -3.01 2.38 9.04
N ASP A 239 -1.74 2.58 9.39
CA ASP A 239 -1.18 3.88 9.75
C ASP A 239 0.02 4.31 8.88
N GLY A 240 0.34 3.54 7.83
CA GLY A 240 1.46 3.82 6.92
C GLY A 240 2.84 3.67 7.54
N ARG A 241 2.96 3.09 8.73
CA ARG A 241 4.21 3.04 9.50
C ARG A 241 4.88 1.67 9.42
N ILE A 242 6.18 1.65 9.70
CA ILE A 242 6.99 0.42 9.74
C ILE A 242 7.33 0.08 11.21
N ARG A 243 7.25 -1.21 11.52
CA ARG A 243 7.56 -1.78 12.84
C ARG A 243 8.71 -2.74 12.75
N ILE A 244 9.86 -2.36 13.31
CA ILE A 244 11.10 -3.13 13.29
C ILE A 244 11.27 -3.80 14.65
N GLN A 245 11.27 -5.13 14.69
CA GLN A 245 11.50 -5.92 15.89
C GLN A 245 12.84 -6.64 15.78
N LEU A 246 13.82 -6.22 16.59
CA LEU A 246 15.20 -6.73 16.51
C LEU A 246 15.38 -8.10 17.18
N HIS A 247 14.28 -8.75 17.53
CA HIS A 247 14.23 -10.04 18.23
C HIS A 247 13.02 -10.89 17.81
N ASP A 248 13.06 -12.15 18.21
CA ASP A 248 11.95 -13.11 18.06
C ASP A 248 11.58 -13.70 19.44
N LEU A 249 11.31 -12.84 20.43
CA LEU A 249 10.88 -13.27 21.76
C LEU A 249 9.48 -13.93 21.76
N PHE A 250 8.72 -13.73 20.70
CA PHE A 250 7.37 -14.28 20.54
C PHE A 250 7.34 -15.57 19.71
N ASN A 251 8.51 -16.09 19.30
CA ASN A 251 8.66 -17.29 18.46
C ASN A 251 7.81 -17.23 17.18
N ASP A 252 7.78 -16.07 16.53
CA ASP A 252 7.05 -15.83 15.31
C ASP A 252 7.75 -16.40 14.07
N LEU A 253 9.09 -16.47 14.11
CA LEU A 253 9.95 -17.01 13.06
C LEU A 253 10.12 -18.52 13.23
N GLY A 254 9.45 -19.29 12.35
CA GLY A 254 9.32 -20.75 12.51
C GLY A 254 10.48 -21.58 11.96
N GLY A 255 11.23 -21.06 11.01
CA GLY A 255 12.31 -21.78 10.32
C GLY A 255 13.58 -21.89 11.15
N ALA A 256 14.22 -23.07 11.19
CA ALA A 256 15.46 -23.26 11.95
C ALA A 256 16.67 -22.49 11.38
N THR A 257 16.62 -22.11 10.11
CA THR A 257 17.67 -21.36 9.38
C THR A 257 17.25 -19.96 8.99
N GLU A 258 16.05 -19.58 9.34
CA GLU A 258 15.50 -18.23 9.10
C GLU A 258 16.25 -17.22 9.98
N LEU A 259 16.74 -16.14 9.39
CA LEU A 259 17.48 -15.09 10.09
C LEU A 259 16.59 -13.89 10.41
N GLY A 260 15.64 -13.62 9.56
CA GLY A 260 14.67 -12.54 9.68
C GLY A 260 13.42 -12.81 8.86
N GLN A 261 12.44 -11.96 9.01
CA GLN A 261 11.23 -11.92 8.19
C GLN A 261 10.76 -10.49 8.04
N GLY A 262 10.65 -10.02 6.81
CA GLY A 262 10.05 -8.75 6.43
C GLY A 262 8.75 -8.94 5.67
N GLY A 263 7.91 -7.93 5.69
CA GLY A 263 6.68 -7.95 4.92
C GLY A 263 5.84 -6.69 5.09
N ASN A 264 4.74 -6.63 4.36
CA ASN A 264 3.81 -5.52 4.43
C ASN A 264 2.36 -5.99 4.38
N LEU A 265 1.49 -5.07 4.78
CA LEU A 265 0.04 -5.15 4.67
C LEU A 265 -0.40 -4.10 3.67
N PHE A 266 -1.34 -4.41 2.79
CA PHE A 266 -1.86 -3.47 1.81
C PHE A 266 -3.34 -3.70 1.52
N PHE A 267 -3.98 -2.67 0.94
CA PHE A 267 -5.38 -2.72 0.54
C PHE A 267 -5.52 -3.07 -0.94
N VAL A 268 -6.37 -4.04 -1.22
CA VAL A 268 -6.76 -4.43 -2.58
C VAL A 268 -8.07 -3.77 -2.95
N ASN A 269 -8.13 -3.20 -4.14
CA ASN A 269 -9.39 -2.71 -4.68
C ASN A 269 -10.21 -3.89 -5.22
N GLN A 270 -11.25 -4.31 -4.49
CA GLN A 270 -12.10 -5.42 -4.91
C GLN A 270 -13.01 -5.10 -6.11
N GLN A 271 -13.35 -3.83 -6.29
CA GLN A 271 -14.21 -3.41 -7.39
C GLN A 271 -13.42 -3.36 -8.72
N PHE A 272 -12.13 -3.04 -8.63
CA PHE A 272 -11.21 -2.96 -9.75
C PHE A 272 -9.88 -3.63 -9.36
N PRO A 273 -9.81 -4.96 -9.32
CA PRO A 273 -8.65 -5.67 -8.78
C PRO A 273 -7.35 -5.45 -9.57
N PHE A 274 -7.44 -4.92 -10.80
CA PHE A 274 -6.28 -4.57 -11.63
C PHE A 274 -5.87 -3.09 -11.53
N GLU A 275 -6.65 -2.26 -10.85
CA GLU A 275 -6.39 -0.85 -10.63
C GLU A 275 -5.99 -0.63 -9.18
N GLY A 276 -4.69 -0.55 -8.92
CA GLY A 276 -4.15 -0.50 -7.57
C GLY A 276 -4.54 0.76 -6.81
N THR A 277 -4.78 0.61 -5.51
CA THR A 277 -4.98 1.72 -4.57
C THR A 277 -3.71 2.54 -4.35
N GLY A 278 -2.54 2.01 -4.77
CA GLY A 278 -1.21 2.64 -4.69
C GLY A 278 -0.82 3.48 -5.91
N GLY A 279 -1.72 3.65 -6.88
CA GLY A 279 -1.44 4.38 -8.11
C GLY A 279 -0.61 3.59 -9.11
N ARG A 280 -0.06 4.29 -10.11
CA ARG A 280 0.71 3.71 -11.20
C ARG A 280 2.09 4.37 -11.32
N VAL A 281 3.14 3.56 -11.45
CA VAL A 281 4.50 4.00 -11.80
C VAL A 281 4.85 3.44 -13.17
N GLY A 282 5.06 4.30 -14.16
CA GLY A 282 5.22 3.87 -15.54
C GLY A 282 3.98 3.11 -16.02
N THR A 283 4.13 1.82 -16.31
CA THR A 283 3.04 0.93 -16.74
C THR A 283 2.51 0.04 -15.61
N ASN A 284 3.15 0.04 -14.44
CA ASN A 284 2.84 -0.89 -13.35
C ASN A 284 1.84 -0.27 -12.37
N GLU A 285 0.72 -0.93 -12.14
CA GLU A 285 -0.24 -0.60 -11.08
C GLU A 285 0.22 -1.17 -9.75
N PHE A 286 -0.08 -0.45 -8.66
CA PHE A 286 0.29 -0.81 -7.30
C PHE A 286 -0.89 -0.70 -6.34
N TYR A 287 -0.85 -1.51 -5.27
CA TYR A 287 -1.69 -1.31 -4.10
C TYR A 287 -1.00 -0.40 -3.08
N GLU A 288 -1.78 0.25 -2.22
CA GLU A 288 -1.26 1.04 -1.11
C GLU A 288 -0.84 0.15 0.05
N VAL A 289 0.42 0.26 0.48
CA VAL A 289 0.90 -0.36 1.72
C VAL A 289 0.32 0.38 2.92
N SER A 290 -0.43 -0.33 3.74
CA SER A 290 -1.05 0.20 4.96
C SER A 290 -0.13 0.13 6.18
N SER A 291 0.79 -0.84 6.23
CA SER A 291 1.85 -0.93 7.24
C SER A 291 2.94 -1.92 6.84
N GLY A 292 4.15 -1.72 7.36
CA GLY A 292 5.28 -2.64 7.21
C GLY A 292 5.71 -3.23 8.55
N TYR A 293 6.30 -4.41 8.52
CA TYR A 293 6.87 -5.06 9.72
C TYR A 293 8.11 -5.85 9.38
N LEU A 294 8.97 -6.01 10.39
CA LEU A 294 10.18 -6.82 10.34
C LEU A 294 10.42 -7.47 11.70
N GLY A 295 10.80 -8.75 11.70
CA GLY A 295 11.27 -9.49 12.87
C GLY A 295 12.63 -10.12 12.60
N MET A 296 13.55 -10.04 13.60
CA MET A 296 14.89 -10.64 13.52
C MET A 296 14.99 -11.82 14.46
N LYS A 297 15.54 -12.94 14.00
CA LYS A 297 15.77 -14.11 14.86
C LYS A 297 17.08 -13.99 15.64
N HIS A 298 17.10 -13.09 16.60
CA HIS A 298 18.28 -12.65 17.38
C HIS A 298 19.12 -13.77 17.99
N THR A 299 18.59 -14.98 18.13
CA THR A 299 19.31 -16.15 18.68
C THR A 299 20.19 -16.85 17.64
N GLN A 300 20.10 -16.49 16.35
CA GLN A 300 20.88 -17.10 15.28
C GLN A 300 22.34 -16.63 15.31
N ILE A 301 23.29 -17.58 15.27
CA ILE A 301 24.73 -17.31 15.34
C ILE A 301 25.20 -16.32 14.24
N PRO A 302 24.79 -16.43 12.97
CA PRO A 302 25.23 -15.49 11.94
C PRO A 302 24.93 -14.01 12.26
N LEU A 303 23.84 -13.73 12.99
CA LEU A 303 23.42 -12.39 13.38
C LEU A 303 24.27 -11.77 14.51
N GLN A 304 25.15 -12.53 15.14
CA GLN A 304 26.10 -12.01 16.15
C GLN A 304 27.20 -11.17 15.51
N THR A 305 27.38 -11.26 14.19
CA THR A 305 28.27 -10.38 13.42
C THR A 305 27.48 -9.15 12.95
N LEU A 306 27.95 -7.94 13.31
CA LEU A 306 27.24 -6.69 13.02
C LEU A 306 26.95 -6.49 11.53
N SER A 307 27.92 -6.81 10.66
CA SER A 307 27.70 -6.68 9.20
C SER A 307 26.65 -7.65 8.68
N THR A 308 26.59 -8.88 9.16
CA THR A 308 25.52 -9.83 8.78
C THR A 308 24.16 -9.41 9.34
N PHE A 309 24.13 -8.90 10.56
CA PHE A 309 22.91 -8.36 11.17
C PHE A 309 22.36 -7.18 10.33
N GLU A 310 23.23 -6.27 9.90
CA GLU A 310 22.88 -5.13 9.04
C GLU A 310 22.48 -5.58 7.63
N GLU A 311 23.14 -6.57 7.04
CA GLU A 311 22.79 -7.17 5.76
C GLU A 311 21.36 -7.72 5.80
N VAL A 312 21.05 -8.57 6.80
CA VAL A 312 19.72 -9.18 6.94
C VAL A 312 18.65 -8.12 7.20
N LEU A 313 18.91 -7.13 8.07
CA LEU A 313 17.99 -5.99 8.25
C LEU A 313 17.68 -5.28 6.95
N THR A 314 18.70 -5.02 6.13
CA THR A 314 18.55 -4.32 4.85
C THR A 314 17.75 -5.17 3.85
N HIS A 315 17.98 -6.48 3.83
CA HIS A 315 17.25 -7.46 3.04
C HIS A 315 15.75 -7.48 3.43
N GLU A 316 15.45 -7.61 4.71
CA GLU A 316 14.07 -7.67 5.20
C GLU A 316 13.30 -6.35 4.98
N ILE A 317 14.00 -5.21 5.02
CA ILE A 317 13.42 -3.91 4.62
C ILE A 317 13.09 -3.93 3.12
N GLY A 318 13.89 -4.56 2.27
CA GLY A 318 13.54 -4.76 0.86
C GLY A 318 12.18 -5.44 0.68
N HIS A 319 11.87 -6.46 1.48
CA HIS A 319 10.55 -7.10 1.46
C HIS A 319 9.42 -6.19 1.98
N ILE A 320 9.69 -5.33 2.96
CA ILE A 320 8.72 -4.28 3.36
C ILE A 320 8.42 -3.35 2.19
N LEU A 321 9.43 -3.07 1.35
CA LEU A 321 9.29 -2.24 0.15
C LEU A 321 8.74 -3.02 -1.05
N SER A 322 8.28 -4.25 -0.83
CA SER A 322 7.69 -5.18 -1.80
C SER A 322 8.68 -5.77 -2.81
N LEU A 323 9.96 -5.85 -2.51
CA LEU A 323 10.89 -6.62 -3.34
C LEU A 323 10.74 -8.11 -3.07
N ASP A 324 10.84 -8.92 -4.11
CA ASP A 324 10.98 -10.37 -4.04
C ASP A 324 12.46 -10.77 -4.01
N HIS A 325 12.77 -12.02 -3.76
CA HIS A 325 14.14 -12.50 -3.89
C HIS A 325 14.64 -12.37 -5.34
N SER A 326 15.90 -12.00 -5.49
CA SER A 326 16.57 -12.01 -6.81
C SER A 326 16.72 -13.43 -7.35
N SER A 327 17.02 -14.37 -6.47
CA SER A 327 17.04 -15.83 -6.74
C SER A 327 16.92 -16.61 -5.43
N GLU A 328 16.21 -17.74 -5.49
CA GLU A 328 16.12 -18.74 -4.40
C GLU A 328 17.08 -19.92 -4.63
N ASN A 329 17.85 -19.91 -5.71
CA ASN A 329 18.80 -20.95 -6.04
C ASN A 329 20.15 -20.69 -5.36
N GLN A 330 20.50 -21.44 -4.31
CA GLN A 330 21.77 -21.29 -3.61
C GLN A 330 22.99 -21.42 -4.55
N ALA A 331 22.87 -22.20 -5.63
CA ALA A 331 23.88 -22.37 -6.67
C ALA A 331 23.66 -21.44 -7.87
N GLU A 332 23.10 -20.25 -7.66
CA GLU A 332 22.82 -19.27 -8.72
C GLU A 332 24.09 -18.93 -9.50
N ALA A 333 24.06 -19.20 -10.80
CA ALA A 333 25.20 -18.95 -11.69
C ALA A 333 25.30 -17.50 -12.16
N ASN A 334 24.16 -16.80 -12.21
CA ASN A 334 24.14 -15.40 -12.58
C ASN A 334 24.67 -14.53 -11.42
N PHE A 335 25.85 -13.94 -11.63
CA PHE A 335 26.50 -13.13 -10.61
C PHE A 335 25.62 -11.96 -10.14
N THR A 336 24.91 -11.29 -11.05
CA THR A 336 24.05 -10.15 -10.70
C THR A 336 22.93 -10.55 -9.75
N LEU A 337 22.30 -11.72 -9.94
CA LEU A 337 21.26 -12.24 -9.06
C LEU A 337 21.84 -12.71 -7.73
N ARG A 338 23.01 -13.37 -7.77
CA ARG A 338 23.67 -13.89 -6.58
C ARG A 338 24.29 -12.79 -5.70
N ASP A 339 24.80 -11.69 -6.30
CA ASP A 339 25.37 -10.55 -5.56
C ASP A 339 24.30 -9.54 -5.12
N ALA A 340 23.03 -9.70 -5.51
CA ALA A 340 21.95 -8.85 -5.03
C ALA A 340 21.78 -8.96 -3.52
N LEU A 341 21.52 -7.84 -2.85
CA LEU A 341 21.13 -7.88 -1.42
C LEU A 341 19.88 -8.72 -1.21
N MET A 342 18.94 -8.70 -2.17
CA MET A 342 17.71 -9.50 -2.16
C MET A 342 17.93 -10.96 -2.58
N PHE A 343 19.18 -11.46 -2.59
CA PHE A 343 19.42 -12.90 -2.73
C PHE A 343 18.90 -13.64 -1.48
N ALA A 344 18.19 -14.76 -1.66
CA ALA A 344 17.52 -15.49 -0.56
C ALA A 344 18.47 -16.03 0.53
N PHE A 345 19.79 -15.93 0.34
CA PHE A 345 20.81 -16.42 1.27
C PHE A 345 21.76 -15.30 1.65
N ALA A 346 21.99 -15.10 2.94
CA ALA A 346 22.96 -14.14 3.42
C ALA A 346 24.36 -14.45 2.88
N HIS A 347 25.09 -13.44 2.44
CA HIS A 347 26.39 -13.58 1.77
C HIS A 347 27.50 -13.87 2.76
N LEU A 348 27.40 -13.39 4.00
CA LEU A 348 28.40 -13.55 5.06
C LEU A 348 29.79 -13.01 4.68
N ASP A 349 29.86 -12.05 3.76
CA ASP A 349 31.07 -11.45 3.22
C ASP A 349 31.42 -10.09 3.84
N GLY A 350 30.66 -9.69 4.86
CA GLY A 350 30.88 -8.43 5.56
C GLY A 350 30.29 -7.19 4.89
N ARG A 351 29.40 -7.37 3.90
CA ARG A 351 28.84 -6.26 3.08
C ARG A 351 27.97 -5.25 3.85
N GLY A 352 27.38 -5.64 4.99
CA GLY A 352 26.44 -4.80 5.72
C GLY A 352 25.24 -4.38 4.84
N ALA A 353 24.89 -3.09 4.84
CA ALA A 353 23.77 -2.54 4.06
C ALA A 353 24.06 -2.31 2.55
N ARG A 354 25.11 -2.91 1.99
CA ARG A 354 25.48 -2.69 0.59
C ARG A 354 24.52 -3.39 -0.37
N LEU A 355 23.82 -2.61 -1.21
CA LEU A 355 22.98 -3.11 -2.30
C LEU A 355 23.85 -3.68 -3.44
N GLY A 356 23.37 -4.72 -4.11
CA GLY A 356 23.91 -5.21 -5.36
C GLY A 356 23.38 -4.41 -6.56
N THR A 357 23.87 -4.72 -7.75
CA THR A 357 23.46 -4.00 -8.98
C THR A 357 22.03 -4.31 -9.42
N TRP A 358 21.47 -5.43 -8.96
CA TRP A 358 20.10 -5.84 -9.25
C TRP A 358 19.05 -5.03 -8.43
N ASP A 359 19.38 -4.68 -7.19
CA ASP A 359 18.41 -4.12 -6.23
C ASP A 359 17.87 -2.73 -6.62
N PRO A 360 18.72 -1.73 -7.02
CA PRO A 360 18.24 -0.39 -7.33
C PRO A 360 17.26 -0.30 -8.50
N PRO A 361 17.49 -0.98 -9.67
CA PRO A 361 16.50 -0.94 -10.75
C PRO A 361 15.15 -1.57 -10.37
N VAL A 362 15.16 -2.59 -9.50
CA VAL A 362 13.93 -3.25 -9.07
C VAL A 362 13.12 -2.35 -8.13
N VAL A 363 13.73 -1.83 -7.07
CA VAL A 363 13.02 -0.96 -6.12
C VAL A 363 12.48 0.32 -6.78
N ARG A 364 13.17 0.85 -7.80
CA ARG A 364 12.74 2.04 -8.57
C ARG A 364 11.49 1.80 -9.40
N GLN A 365 11.10 0.56 -9.66
CA GLN A 365 9.82 0.26 -10.31
C GLN A 365 8.63 0.68 -9.44
N ALA A 366 8.79 0.67 -8.11
CA ALA A 366 7.78 1.13 -7.16
C ALA A 366 8.06 2.55 -6.62
N TYR A 367 9.35 2.90 -6.46
CA TYR A 367 9.80 4.16 -5.85
C TYR A 367 10.84 4.85 -6.75
N PRO A 368 10.43 5.47 -7.86
CA PRO A 368 11.36 6.14 -8.77
C PRO A 368 12.12 7.23 -8.04
N GLN A 369 13.42 7.35 -8.31
CA GLN A 369 14.28 8.36 -7.69
C GLN A 369 13.91 9.79 -8.12
N GLN A 370 13.38 9.90 -9.33
CA GLN A 370 12.88 11.14 -9.93
C GLN A 370 11.50 10.88 -10.52
N ASN A 371 10.69 11.92 -10.66
CA ASN A 371 9.35 11.84 -11.21
C ASN A 371 8.46 10.83 -10.46
N THR A 372 8.16 11.15 -9.20
CA THR A 372 7.20 10.40 -8.37
C THR A 372 5.78 10.59 -8.89
N PRO A 373 4.85 9.66 -8.67
CA PRO A 373 3.45 9.83 -9.04
C PRO A 373 2.82 11.09 -8.44
N PRO A 374 1.88 11.73 -9.14
CA PRO A 374 1.08 12.81 -8.58
C PRO A 374 0.17 12.29 -7.46
N PHE A 375 -0.33 13.20 -6.63
CA PHE A 375 -1.27 12.89 -5.56
C PHE A 375 -2.42 13.87 -5.49
N GLY A 376 -3.53 13.46 -4.89
CA GLY A 376 -4.72 14.24 -4.63
C GLY A 376 -5.37 13.86 -3.31
N PHE A 377 -6.64 14.18 -3.17
CA PHE A 377 -7.39 13.94 -1.94
C PHE A 377 -8.82 13.53 -2.24
N ASN A 378 -9.40 12.66 -1.43
CA ASN A 378 -10.84 12.44 -1.43
C ASN A 378 -11.54 13.77 -1.11
N ARG A 379 -12.56 14.09 -1.88
CA ARG A 379 -13.28 15.36 -1.76
C ARG A 379 -14.77 15.11 -1.54
N VAL A 380 -15.40 16.10 -0.96
CA VAL A 380 -16.86 16.17 -0.82
C VAL A 380 -17.36 17.36 -1.63
N MET A 381 -18.38 17.12 -2.46
CA MET A 381 -19.06 18.14 -3.23
C MET A 381 -20.45 18.38 -2.65
N ASP A 382 -20.69 19.57 -2.14
CA ASP A 382 -22.03 19.99 -1.77
C ASP A 382 -22.85 20.28 -3.04
N VAL A 383 -24.01 19.66 -3.16
CA VAL A 383 -24.89 19.79 -4.32
C VAL A 383 -26.24 20.31 -3.87
N VAL A 384 -26.72 21.33 -4.57
CA VAL A 384 -28.08 21.85 -4.44
C VAL A 384 -28.90 21.39 -5.63
N SER A 385 -29.99 20.68 -5.39
CA SER A 385 -30.92 20.30 -6.45
C SER A 385 -31.83 21.48 -6.82
N ALA A 386 -32.08 21.64 -8.12
CA ALA A 386 -33.10 22.55 -8.63
C ALA A 386 -34.47 21.87 -8.66
N PHE A 387 -35.56 22.67 -8.68
CA PHE A 387 -36.86 22.14 -9.04
C PHE A 387 -36.89 21.70 -10.51
N PRO A 388 -37.75 20.71 -10.87
CA PRO A 388 -37.91 20.31 -12.26
C PRO A 388 -38.11 21.50 -13.21
N GLY A 389 -37.27 21.59 -14.23
CA GLY A 389 -37.33 22.65 -15.24
C GLY A 389 -36.46 23.89 -14.98
N GLU A 390 -35.76 23.98 -13.85
CA GLU A 390 -34.86 25.11 -13.54
C GLU A 390 -33.40 24.64 -13.51
N ALA A 391 -32.55 25.25 -14.33
CA ALA A 391 -31.11 24.98 -14.29
C ALA A 391 -30.49 25.61 -13.03
N PRO A 392 -29.67 24.88 -12.25
CA PRO A 392 -28.97 25.44 -11.10
C PRO A 392 -27.84 26.37 -11.55
N ASN A 393 -28.15 27.61 -11.87
CA ASN A 393 -27.18 28.63 -12.28
C ASN A 393 -26.53 29.36 -11.10
N LEU A 394 -26.24 28.65 -10.01
CA LEU A 394 -25.57 29.26 -8.87
C LEU A 394 -24.04 29.19 -9.05
N PRO A 395 -23.33 30.30 -9.22
CA PRO A 395 -21.88 30.30 -9.35
C PRO A 395 -21.22 29.71 -8.10
N GLY A 396 -20.47 28.63 -8.27
CA GLY A 396 -19.72 27.98 -7.19
C GLY A 396 -20.42 26.83 -6.49
N ILE A 397 -21.65 26.46 -6.94
CA ILE A 397 -22.40 25.32 -6.45
C ILE A 397 -22.39 24.20 -7.50
N ASN A 398 -22.53 22.97 -7.06
CA ASN A 398 -22.51 21.77 -7.90
C ASN A 398 -21.22 21.64 -8.74
N ARG A 399 -20.13 22.18 -8.24
CA ARG A 399 -18.81 22.07 -8.87
C ARG A 399 -17.71 22.04 -7.84
N ILE A 400 -16.61 21.38 -8.21
CA ILE A 400 -15.40 21.34 -7.40
C ILE A 400 -14.16 21.42 -8.31
N GLU A 401 -13.17 22.18 -7.92
CA GLU A 401 -11.87 22.19 -8.60
C GLU A 401 -11.06 20.97 -8.17
N LEU A 402 -10.74 20.11 -9.14
CA LEU A 402 -9.92 18.91 -8.93
C LEU A 402 -8.44 19.31 -8.99
N ARG A 403 -7.91 19.78 -7.88
CA ARG A 403 -6.47 20.05 -7.76
C ARG A 403 -5.70 18.78 -7.53
N GLY A 404 -4.76 18.54 -8.44
CA GLY A 404 -3.69 17.56 -8.27
C GLY A 404 -2.42 18.24 -7.81
N TYR A 405 -1.55 17.45 -7.19
CA TYR A 405 -0.25 17.89 -6.70
C TYR A 405 0.82 16.90 -7.16
N ASP A 406 1.98 17.42 -7.48
CA ASP A 406 3.14 16.67 -7.89
C ASP A 406 4.40 17.41 -7.43
N LEU A 407 5.46 16.68 -7.13
CA LEU A 407 6.70 17.27 -6.63
C LEU A 407 7.56 17.85 -7.75
N GLN A 408 7.34 17.43 -8.99
CA GLN A 408 8.19 17.72 -10.15
C GLN A 408 7.49 18.55 -11.22
N THR A 409 6.18 18.42 -11.38
CA THR A 409 5.42 19.11 -12.44
C THR A 409 4.11 19.71 -11.95
N THR A 410 3.65 20.77 -12.61
CA THR A 410 2.31 21.32 -12.42
C THR A 410 1.36 20.96 -13.55
N ASN A 411 1.88 20.28 -14.60
CA ASN A 411 1.09 19.88 -15.76
C ASN A 411 0.49 18.49 -15.53
N LEU A 412 -0.70 18.45 -14.95
CA LEU A 412 -1.41 17.22 -14.64
C LEU A 412 -2.68 17.08 -15.47
N THR A 413 -2.97 15.87 -15.92
CA THR A 413 -4.23 15.49 -16.55
C THR A 413 -5.14 14.80 -15.55
N VAL A 414 -6.44 15.00 -15.70
CA VAL A 414 -7.49 14.41 -14.85
C VAL A 414 -8.28 13.40 -15.65
N GLN A 415 -8.45 12.20 -15.10
CA GLN A 415 -9.31 11.16 -15.64
C GLN A 415 -10.43 10.86 -14.65
N LEU A 416 -11.66 10.73 -15.17
CA LEU A 416 -12.80 10.26 -14.39
C LEU A 416 -13.04 8.78 -14.70
N THR A 417 -13.31 7.99 -13.68
CA THR A 417 -13.85 6.65 -13.85
C THR A 417 -15.36 6.65 -13.66
N ASN A 418 -15.99 5.53 -13.99
CA ASN A 418 -17.43 5.38 -13.91
C ASN A 418 -17.97 5.84 -12.56
N ALA A 419 -18.88 6.81 -12.60
CA ALA A 419 -19.69 7.19 -11.45
C ALA A 419 -20.54 5.98 -11.04
N THR A 420 -20.73 5.83 -9.73
CA THR A 420 -21.79 4.94 -9.24
C THR A 420 -23.10 5.52 -9.72
N ALA A 421 -23.74 4.86 -10.69
CA ALA A 421 -24.98 5.36 -11.29
C ALA A 421 -26.17 4.99 -10.40
N ASN A 422 -26.40 5.75 -9.34
CA ASN A 422 -27.61 5.62 -8.51
C ASN A 422 -28.80 6.43 -9.09
N GLY A 423 -28.58 7.06 -10.25
CA GLY A 423 -29.60 7.85 -10.92
C GLY A 423 -29.85 9.24 -10.35
N ALA A 424 -29.00 9.70 -9.43
CA ALA A 424 -29.15 11.00 -8.78
C ALA A 424 -28.72 12.18 -9.64
N GLY A 425 -27.91 11.95 -10.68
CA GLY A 425 -27.45 13.00 -11.59
C GLY A 425 -26.32 12.55 -12.49
N VAL A 426 -25.66 13.52 -13.16
CA VAL A 426 -24.60 13.29 -14.11
C VAL A 426 -23.38 14.15 -13.78
N PHE A 427 -22.20 13.53 -13.75
CA PHE A 427 -20.93 14.23 -13.66
C PHE A 427 -20.43 14.68 -15.03
N SER A 428 -19.84 15.86 -15.10
CA SER A 428 -19.11 16.35 -16.25
C SER A 428 -17.83 17.06 -15.82
N LEU A 429 -16.77 16.93 -16.65
CA LEU A 429 -15.47 17.53 -16.39
C LEU A 429 -15.18 18.57 -17.48
N THR A 430 -14.86 19.79 -17.07
CA THR A 430 -14.39 20.85 -17.97
C THR A 430 -13.09 21.43 -17.40
N ASN A 431 -12.00 21.26 -18.14
CA ASN A 431 -10.64 21.52 -17.64
C ASN A 431 -10.39 20.68 -16.35
N SER A 432 -10.10 21.33 -15.22
CA SER A 432 -9.94 20.66 -13.92
C SER A 432 -11.14 20.83 -13.00
N THR A 433 -12.27 21.31 -13.51
CA THR A 433 -13.49 21.51 -12.71
C THR A 433 -14.50 20.42 -12.99
N LEU A 434 -14.86 19.69 -11.95
CA LEU A 434 -15.90 18.69 -11.95
C LEU A 434 -17.23 19.35 -11.62
N TYR A 435 -18.22 19.10 -12.44
CA TYR A 435 -19.59 19.55 -12.30
C TYR A 435 -20.50 18.36 -12.04
N PHE A 436 -21.52 18.57 -11.22
CA PHE A 436 -22.59 17.60 -11.05
C PHE A 436 -23.93 18.24 -11.42
N THR A 437 -24.66 17.63 -12.34
CA THR A 437 -26.01 18.05 -12.72
C THR A 437 -26.99 17.06 -12.07
N PRO A 438 -27.73 17.46 -11.02
CA PRO A 438 -28.72 16.61 -10.37
C PRO A 438 -29.84 16.19 -11.34
N ALA A 439 -30.38 14.97 -11.16
CA ALA A 439 -31.59 14.55 -11.86
C ALA A 439 -32.81 15.33 -11.33
N ASP A 440 -33.85 15.48 -12.19
CA ASP A 440 -35.06 16.27 -11.89
C ASP A 440 -35.81 15.86 -10.62
N ALA A 441 -35.61 14.67 -10.11
CA ALA A 441 -36.26 14.14 -8.91
C ALA A 441 -35.30 13.94 -7.72
N PHE A 442 -34.19 14.66 -7.68
CA PHE A 442 -33.20 14.51 -6.63
C PHE A 442 -33.71 15.01 -5.28
N THR A 443 -34.47 14.19 -4.58
CA THR A 443 -35.08 14.47 -3.26
C THR A 443 -34.43 13.65 -2.14
N GLY A 444 -33.24 13.13 -2.35
CA GLY A 444 -32.56 12.26 -1.38
C GLY A 444 -32.37 12.89 0.00
N PRO A 445 -32.36 12.10 1.05
CA PRO A 445 -32.10 12.60 2.40
C PRO A 445 -30.69 13.22 2.46
N ARG A 446 -30.54 14.25 3.27
CA ARG A 446 -29.24 14.83 3.61
C ARG A 446 -28.39 13.74 4.26
N ILE A 447 -27.33 13.33 3.58
CA ILE A 447 -26.43 12.30 4.11
C ILE A 447 -25.36 12.99 4.93
N ASP A 448 -25.23 12.55 6.18
CA ASP A 448 -24.21 13.04 7.10
C ASP A 448 -22.83 12.55 6.64
N PRO A 449 -21.85 13.44 6.36
CA PRO A 449 -20.47 13.06 6.05
C PRO A 449 -19.85 12.17 7.12
N ALA A 450 -20.26 12.30 8.38
CA ALA A 450 -19.76 11.52 9.49
C ALA A 450 -20.17 10.04 9.44
N THR A 451 -21.25 9.70 8.74
CA THR A 451 -21.76 8.32 8.63
C THR A 451 -21.24 7.58 7.41
N GLY A 452 -20.47 8.24 6.54
CA GLY A 452 -19.86 7.62 5.35
C GLY A 452 -20.85 7.27 4.23
N SER A 453 -22.11 7.68 4.33
CA SER A 453 -23.12 7.43 3.30
C SER A 453 -23.04 8.53 2.24
N HIS A 454 -22.73 8.18 1.01
CA HIS A 454 -22.69 9.08 -0.14
C HIS A 454 -23.86 8.79 -1.08
N TYR A 455 -24.40 9.84 -1.68
CA TYR A 455 -25.50 9.70 -2.62
C TYR A 455 -25.01 9.24 -4.00
N GLU A 456 -23.94 9.87 -4.46
CA GLU A 456 -23.21 9.54 -5.70
C GLU A 456 -21.71 9.70 -5.45
N SER A 457 -20.91 8.94 -6.14
CA SER A 457 -19.46 9.07 -6.10
C SER A 457 -18.88 8.93 -7.50
N VAL A 458 -17.86 9.72 -7.80
CA VAL A 458 -17.02 9.52 -8.96
C VAL A 458 -15.58 9.41 -8.50
N PHE A 459 -14.81 8.57 -9.16
CA PHE A 459 -13.39 8.42 -8.87
C PHE A 459 -12.56 9.21 -9.86
N VAL A 460 -11.57 9.90 -9.33
CA VAL A 460 -10.68 10.79 -10.07
C VAL A 460 -9.27 10.23 -10.00
N ARG A 461 -8.59 10.20 -11.12
CA ARG A 461 -7.18 9.85 -11.22
C ARG A 461 -6.40 10.99 -11.87
N LEU A 462 -5.25 11.31 -11.31
CA LEU A 462 -4.34 12.34 -11.81
C LEU A 462 -3.17 11.69 -12.53
N SER A 463 -2.68 12.27 -13.62
CA SER A 463 -1.50 11.77 -14.31
C SER A 463 -0.58 12.91 -14.76
N ASP A 464 0.73 12.68 -14.61
CA ASP A 464 1.82 13.51 -15.13
C ASP A 464 2.24 13.14 -16.56
N GLY A 465 1.54 12.17 -17.17
CA GLY A 465 1.86 11.58 -18.48
C GLY A 465 2.71 10.31 -18.41
N THR A 466 3.43 10.07 -17.33
CA THR A 466 4.24 8.86 -17.08
C THR A 466 3.65 8.02 -15.95
N ASN A 467 3.35 8.65 -14.84
CA ASN A 467 2.82 8.05 -13.64
C ASN A 467 1.38 8.50 -13.41
N ALA A 468 0.69 7.83 -12.53
CA ALA A 468 -0.64 8.25 -12.13
C ALA A 468 -0.89 8.02 -10.63
N SER A 469 -1.67 8.91 -10.05
CA SER A 469 -2.10 8.83 -8.65
C SER A 469 -2.94 7.58 -8.38
N PRO A 470 -3.18 7.23 -7.12
CA PRO A 470 -4.36 6.46 -6.73
C PRO A 470 -5.65 7.11 -7.24
N TYR A 471 -6.74 6.36 -7.20
CA TYR A 471 -8.07 6.91 -7.41
C TYR A 471 -8.55 7.62 -6.14
N TYR A 472 -9.01 8.85 -6.30
CA TYR A 472 -9.61 9.65 -5.24
C TYR A 472 -11.10 9.78 -5.46
N ALA A 473 -11.89 9.55 -4.42
CA ALA A 473 -13.34 9.71 -4.50
C ALA A 473 -13.74 11.18 -4.39
N VAL A 474 -14.65 11.60 -5.26
CA VAL A 474 -15.45 12.81 -5.06
C VAL A 474 -16.87 12.37 -4.74
N ASN A 475 -17.26 12.59 -3.50
CA ASN A 475 -18.54 12.17 -2.95
C ASN A 475 -19.52 13.34 -2.99
N VAL A 476 -20.68 13.13 -3.59
CA VAL A 476 -21.73 14.14 -3.65
C VAL A 476 -22.57 14.07 -2.38
N ILE A 477 -22.74 15.20 -1.72
CA ILE A 477 -23.66 15.38 -0.60
C ILE A 477 -24.76 16.33 -1.06
N SER A 478 -26.00 15.86 -0.96
CA SER A 478 -27.17 16.71 -1.25
C SER A 478 -27.39 17.71 -0.11
N LEU A 479 -27.34 18.99 -0.44
CA LEU A 479 -27.99 20.04 0.33
C LEU A 479 -29.44 20.08 -0.12
N GLN A 480 -30.39 20.21 0.81
CA GLN A 480 -31.84 20.15 0.55
C GLN A 480 -32.28 21.01 -0.66
N PRO A 481 -33.34 20.63 -1.39
CA PRO A 481 -33.79 21.35 -2.57
C PRO A 481 -34.09 22.82 -2.26
N GLN A 482 -33.72 23.69 -3.17
CA GLN A 482 -34.11 25.10 -3.10
C GLN A 482 -35.61 25.23 -3.31
N LEU A 483 -36.26 25.93 -2.40
CA LEU A 483 -37.70 26.18 -2.48
C LEU A 483 -38.04 27.31 -3.47
N ASN A 484 -37.10 28.14 -3.90
CA ASN A 484 -37.33 29.22 -4.85
C ASN A 484 -36.06 29.75 -5.49
N LEU A 485 -35.85 29.45 -6.79
CA LEU A 485 -34.70 29.91 -7.59
C LEU A 485 -34.87 31.36 -8.16
N ALA A 486 -36.04 31.97 -7.99
CA ALA A 486 -36.28 33.31 -8.51
C ALA A 486 -35.49 34.41 -7.77
N ARG A 487 -34.69 34.05 -6.77
CA ARG A 487 -33.85 34.98 -6.01
C ARG A 487 -32.48 35.13 -6.63
N THR A 488 -32.19 36.33 -7.06
CA THR A 488 -30.95 36.75 -7.73
C THR A 488 -29.76 36.96 -6.78
N ASN A 489 -29.88 36.61 -5.50
CA ASN A 489 -28.85 36.88 -4.50
C ASN A 489 -27.71 35.82 -4.46
N GLY A 490 -27.84 34.72 -5.14
CA GLY A 490 -26.80 33.65 -5.20
C GLY A 490 -26.65 32.84 -3.93
N LEU A 491 -27.55 32.94 -2.94
CA LEU A 491 -27.57 32.19 -1.71
C LEU A 491 -28.67 31.11 -1.73
N PRO A 492 -28.40 29.86 -1.35
CA PRO A 492 -29.41 28.83 -1.25
C PRO A 492 -30.47 29.14 -0.18
N ASP A 493 -31.76 28.92 -0.50
CA ASP A 493 -32.87 29.15 0.45
C ASP A 493 -32.72 28.31 1.73
N ALA A 494 -32.23 27.08 1.63
CA ALA A 494 -31.98 26.24 2.79
C ALA A 494 -30.92 26.85 3.72
N TRP A 495 -29.85 27.41 3.16
CA TRP A 495 -28.82 28.09 3.93
C TRP A 495 -29.34 29.38 4.55
N VAL A 496 -30.12 30.15 3.79
CA VAL A 496 -30.77 31.37 4.32
C VAL A 496 -31.73 31.03 5.45
N THR A 497 -32.53 29.97 5.30
CA THR A 497 -33.45 29.50 6.37
C THR A 497 -32.66 29.03 7.60
N GLN A 498 -31.58 28.32 7.41
CA GLN A 498 -30.74 27.81 8.51
C GLN A 498 -30.19 28.93 9.39
N PHE A 499 -29.70 30.02 8.79
CA PHE A 499 -28.99 31.04 9.52
C PHE A 499 -29.83 32.31 9.81
N PHE A 500 -30.81 32.60 8.97
CA PHE A 500 -31.67 33.81 9.09
C PHE A 500 -33.15 33.48 9.44
N GLY A 501 -33.45 32.17 9.69
CA GLY A 501 -34.70 31.73 10.24
C GLY A 501 -35.86 31.58 9.25
N ARG A 502 -35.72 32.09 8.01
CA ARG A 502 -36.78 32.01 6.99
C ARG A 502 -36.21 32.13 5.57
N ALA A 503 -36.75 31.40 4.63
CA ALA A 503 -36.32 31.39 3.24
C ALA A 503 -36.63 32.68 2.48
N ASP A 504 -37.59 33.49 2.94
CA ASP A 504 -37.97 34.75 2.33
C ASP A 504 -37.22 35.96 2.88
N ALA A 505 -36.24 35.75 3.76
CA ALA A 505 -35.40 36.82 4.26
C ALA A 505 -34.65 37.49 3.08
N LEU A 506 -34.76 38.79 2.98
CA LEU A 506 -34.01 39.61 2.03
C LEU A 506 -32.54 39.71 2.46
N VAL A 507 -31.86 38.58 2.39
CA VAL A 507 -30.45 38.51 2.75
C VAL A 507 -29.61 39.02 1.58
N ASN A 508 -28.88 40.11 1.79
CA ASN A 508 -27.92 40.61 0.82
C ASN A 508 -26.68 39.72 0.82
N ALA A 509 -26.42 39.05 -0.28
CA ALA A 509 -25.26 38.15 -0.43
C ALA A 509 -23.91 38.85 -0.19
N ASN A 510 -23.82 40.14 -0.51
CA ASN A 510 -22.61 40.93 -0.34
C ASN A 510 -22.53 41.67 1.02
N ALA A 511 -23.56 41.57 1.85
CA ALA A 511 -23.51 42.10 3.21
C ALA A 511 -22.71 41.16 4.12
N ASP A 512 -22.12 41.73 5.14
CA ASP A 512 -21.50 41.07 6.27
C ASP A 512 -22.49 41.18 7.44
N ALA A 513 -23.16 40.09 7.77
CA ALA A 513 -24.27 40.10 8.70
C ALA A 513 -23.85 40.11 10.17
N ASP A 514 -22.68 39.60 10.49
CA ASP A 514 -22.15 39.52 11.86
C ASP A 514 -20.95 40.46 12.11
N GLY A 515 -20.47 41.12 11.07
CA GLY A 515 -19.42 42.14 11.17
C GLY A 515 -18.01 41.59 11.30
N ASP A 516 -17.76 40.37 10.84
CA ASP A 516 -16.44 39.72 10.93
C ASP A 516 -15.52 40.05 9.73
N GLY A 517 -16.02 40.79 8.73
CA GLY A 517 -15.32 41.16 7.51
C GLY A 517 -15.51 40.18 6.35
N ILE A 518 -16.31 39.14 6.51
CA ILE A 518 -16.63 38.16 5.47
C ILE A 518 -18.08 38.35 5.03
N SER A 519 -18.32 38.53 3.72
CA SER A 519 -19.69 38.66 3.23
C SER A 519 -20.45 37.33 3.27
N ASN A 520 -21.77 37.37 3.40
CA ASN A 520 -22.65 36.22 3.46
C ASN A 520 -22.41 35.20 2.32
N ILE A 521 -22.17 35.68 1.09
CA ILE A 521 -21.85 34.79 -0.06
C ILE A 521 -20.49 34.11 0.10
N ASN A 522 -19.51 34.79 0.68
CA ASN A 522 -18.20 34.20 0.95
C ASN A 522 -18.28 33.20 2.11
N GLU A 523 -19.05 33.51 3.14
CA GLU A 523 -19.29 32.58 4.24
C GLU A 523 -20.00 31.33 3.78
N PHE A 524 -21.03 31.45 2.92
CA PHE A 524 -21.63 30.32 2.26
C PHE A 524 -20.58 29.47 1.52
N ARG A 525 -19.70 30.10 0.75
CA ARG A 525 -18.63 29.40 -0.02
C ARG A 525 -17.60 28.72 0.86
N ILE A 526 -17.23 29.34 1.98
CA ILE A 526 -16.22 28.78 2.90
C ILE A 526 -16.84 27.91 3.99
N GLY A 527 -18.19 27.89 4.11
CA GLY A 527 -18.91 27.06 5.07
C GLY A 527 -18.91 27.59 6.49
N THR A 528 -18.77 28.92 6.68
CA THR A 528 -18.86 29.58 7.98
C THR A 528 -20.32 30.00 8.28
N ASN A 529 -20.56 30.46 9.51
CA ASN A 529 -21.88 30.88 9.96
C ASN A 529 -22.01 32.42 9.88
N PRO A 530 -22.85 32.96 8.97
CA PRO A 530 -22.95 34.39 8.71
C PRO A 530 -23.59 35.21 9.84
N THR A 531 -24.01 34.59 10.91
CA THR A 531 -24.57 35.23 12.09
C THR A 531 -23.71 35.07 13.33
N ASN A 532 -22.46 34.59 13.14
CA ASN A 532 -21.53 34.37 14.23
C ASN A 532 -20.10 34.76 13.84
N ALA A 533 -19.70 35.96 14.17
CA ALA A 533 -18.37 36.53 13.88
C ALA A 533 -17.18 35.69 14.39
N VAL A 534 -17.41 34.69 15.21
CA VAL A 534 -16.39 33.74 15.65
C VAL A 534 -16.17 32.62 14.63
N SER A 535 -17.14 32.37 13.76
CA SER A 535 -17.14 31.33 12.74
C SER A 535 -16.46 31.75 11.43
N ALA A 536 -15.27 32.31 11.53
CA ALA A 536 -14.53 32.79 10.37
C ALA A 536 -13.37 31.85 10.01
N LEU A 537 -12.99 31.79 8.72
CA LEU A 537 -11.73 31.17 8.31
C LEU A 537 -10.57 32.04 8.81
N ARG A 538 -10.02 31.69 9.96
CA ARG A 538 -8.97 32.45 10.63
C ARG A 538 -7.90 31.56 11.21
N ILE A 539 -6.70 32.11 11.30
CA ILE A 539 -5.61 31.48 12.05
C ILE A 539 -5.95 31.58 13.53
N THR A 540 -6.09 30.43 14.21
CA THR A 540 -6.46 30.33 15.62
C THR A 540 -5.23 30.28 16.53
N ASN A 541 -4.12 29.71 16.02
CA ASN A 541 -2.87 29.65 16.74
C ASN A 541 -1.67 29.66 15.78
N ARG A 542 -0.58 30.30 16.17
CA ARG A 542 0.69 30.27 15.46
C ARG A 542 1.85 30.16 16.45
N SER A 543 2.67 29.14 16.28
CA SER A 543 3.97 29.01 16.95
C SER A 543 5.10 29.03 15.91
N LEU A 544 6.35 28.86 16.34
CA LEU A 544 7.50 28.74 15.44
C LEU A 544 7.45 27.43 14.61
N THR A 545 6.78 26.43 15.13
CA THR A 545 6.76 25.07 14.54
C THR A 545 5.38 24.62 14.07
N ASN A 546 4.33 25.39 14.34
CA ASN A 546 2.96 24.98 13.99
C ASN A 546 2.05 26.18 13.69
N LEU A 547 1.19 26.00 12.70
CA LEU A 547 0.08 26.90 12.34
C LEU A 547 -1.23 26.15 12.50
N GLN A 548 -2.22 26.77 13.16
CA GLN A 548 -3.58 26.22 13.30
C GLN A 548 -4.61 27.23 12.82
N TRP A 549 -5.71 26.73 12.26
CA TRP A 549 -6.81 27.56 11.77
C TRP A 549 -8.17 26.90 11.99
N ALA A 550 -9.23 27.71 12.01
CA ALA A 550 -10.59 27.23 11.95
C ALA A 550 -10.84 26.59 10.56
N ALA A 551 -11.32 25.37 10.52
CA ALA A 551 -11.50 24.61 9.29
C ALA A 551 -12.91 24.00 9.23
N ARG A 552 -13.43 23.82 8.02
CA ARG A 552 -14.55 22.92 7.77
C ARG A 552 -14.01 21.52 7.54
N PRO A 553 -14.54 20.49 8.22
CA PRO A 553 -14.14 19.11 7.97
C PRO A 553 -14.30 18.74 6.49
N TYR A 554 -13.36 17.97 5.96
CA TYR A 554 -13.33 17.45 4.58
C TYR A 554 -13.16 18.52 3.47
N ASP A 555 -12.92 19.77 3.82
CA ASP A 555 -12.46 20.78 2.88
C ASP A 555 -10.93 20.78 2.77
N LEU A 556 -10.43 21.05 1.57
CA LEU A 556 -8.99 21.09 1.33
C LEU A 556 -8.46 22.52 1.55
N TYR A 557 -7.36 22.62 2.28
CA TYR A 557 -6.70 23.90 2.58
C TYR A 557 -5.25 23.89 2.12
N GLU A 558 -4.80 25.01 1.57
CA GLU A 558 -3.40 25.29 1.29
C GLU A 558 -2.90 26.40 2.23
N VAL A 559 -1.73 26.18 2.80
CA VAL A 559 -1.00 27.24 3.49
C VAL A 559 0.02 27.82 2.51
N GLN A 560 0.02 29.14 2.39
CA GLN A 560 0.96 29.85 1.55
C GLN A 560 1.79 30.81 2.36
N ALA A 561 3.02 31.02 1.93
CA ALA A 561 3.96 31.97 2.52
C ALA A 561 4.46 32.97 1.49
N THR A 562 4.82 34.16 1.98
CA THR A 562 5.48 35.21 1.18
C THR A 562 6.41 36.05 2.05
N THR A 563 7.42 36.63 1.45
CA THR A 563 8.29 37.65 2.08
C THR A 563 7.97 39.08 1.61
N ASN A 564 7.20 39.25 0.51
CA ASN A 564 7.00 40.52 -0.18
C ASN A 564 5.54 40.81 -0.54
N PHE A 565 4.58 39.98 -0.12
CA PHE A 565 3.14 40.05 -0.43
C PHE A 565 2.77 39.96 -1.93
N THR A 566 3.75 39.83 -2.81
CA THR A 566 3.54 39.69 -4.26
C THR A 566 3.61 38.25 -4.69
N ASN A 567 4.67 37.58 -4.31
CA ASN A 567 4.94 36.17 -4.68
C ASN A 567 4.58 35.27 -3.52
N TRP A 568 3.49 34.53 -3.68
CA TRP A 568 3.05 33.52 -2.72
C TRP A 568 3.45 32.14 -3.18
N PHE A 569 4.06 31.37 -2.31
CA PHE A 569 4.40 29.97 -2.57
C PHE A 569 3.75 29.07 -1.52
N ARG A 570 3.37 27.88 -1.95
CA ARG A 570 2.76 26.88 -1.06
C ARG A 570 3.78 26.42 -0.03
N LEU A 571 3.36 26.33 1.22
CA LEU A 571 4.15 25.87 2.34
C LEU A 571 3.65 24.50 2.80
N GLY A 572 4.44 23.47 2.55
CA GLY A 572 4.06 22.09 2.84
C GLY A 572 2.99 21.52 1.91
N ASN A 573 2.49 20.34 2.28
CA ASN A 573 1.40 19.69 1.56
C ASN A 573 0.05 20.31 1.93
N PRO A 574 -0.96 20.25 1.03
CA PRO A 574 -2.32 20.63 1.38
C PRO A 574 -2.85 19.80 2.54
N VAL A 575 -3.74 20.39 3.30
CA VAL A 575 -4.32 19.78 4.51
C VAL A 575 -5.81 19.52 4.29
N LEU A 576 -6.27 18.29 4.54
CA LEU A 576 -7.68 17.90 4.56
C LEU A 576 -8.07 17.59 6.02
N PRO A 577 -8.55 18.56 6.80
CA PRO A 577 -8.95 18.34 8.18
C PRO A 577 -10.17 17.42 8.26
N THR A 578 -10.20 16.50 9.22
CA THR A 578 -11.37 15.70 9.56
C THR A 578 -12.18 16.30 10.72
N THR A 579 -11.69 17.39 11.29
CA THR A 579 -12.30 18.14 12.39
C THR A 579 -12.43 19.62 12.03
N THR A 580 -13.02 20.41 12.93
CA THR A 580 -13.14 21.87 12.77
C THR A 580 -11.82 22.64 12.96
N ASN A 581 -10.69 21.93 13.11
CA ASN A 581 -9.36 22.51 13.24
C ASN A 581 -8.41 21.97 12.18
N GLY A 582 -7.85 22.84 11.35
CA GLY A 582 -6.75 22.54 10.48
C GLY A 582 -5.42 22.85 11.16
N SER A 583 -4.36 22.08 10.88
CA SER A 583 -3.02 22.36 11.37
C SER A 583 -1.95 21.98 10.36
N LEU A 584 -0.84 22.73 10.35
CA LEU A 584 0.34 22.46 9.54
C LEU A 584 1.59 22.68 10.37
N SER A 585 2.47 21.68 10.39
CA SER A 585 3.81 21.83 10.96
C SER A 585 4.65 22.76 10.07
N LEU A 586 5.20 23.79 10.66
CA LEU A 586 6.02 24.78 9.96
C LEU A 586 7.48 24.31 9.94
N PRO A 587 8.17 24.39 8.79
CA PRO A 587 9.59 24.12 8.74
C PRO A 587 10.36 25.16 9.58
N ALA A 588 11.41 24.68 10.26
CA ALA A 588 12.31 25.58 10.97
C ALA A 588 12.86 26.63 10.02
N THR A 589 12.72 27.91 10.39
CA THR A 589 13.18 29.02 9.57
C THR A 589 14.37 29.71 10.24
N THR A 590 15.46 29.87 9.51
CA THR A 590 16.58 30.72 9.89
C THR A 590 16.38 32.11 9.26
N GLY A 591 15.95 33.08 10.04
CA GLY A 591 16.20 34.51 9.81
C GLY A 591 15.16 35.33 9.04
N ASP A 592 14.37 34.81 8.12
CA ASP A 592 13.52 35.64 7.25
C ASP A 592 12.10 35.83 7.79
N ARG A 593 11.62 37.07 7.77
CA ARG A 593 10.21 37.38 8.05
C ARG A 593 9.33 36.79 6.96
N ARG A 594 8.36 35.95 7.35
CA ARG A 594 7.36 35.38 6.44
C ARG A 594 5.96 35.73 6.89
N PHE A 595 5.14 36.09 5.91
CA PHE A 595 3.70 36.27 6.07
C PHE A 595 3.04 34.96 5.62
N LEU A 596 2.04 34.52 6.35
CA LEU A 596 1.33 33.27 6.08
C LEU A 596 -0.14 33.59 5.79
N ARG A 597 -0.72 32.83 4.85
CA ARG A 597 -2.17 32.79 4.65
C ARG A 597 -2.64 31.35 4.48
N VAL A 598 -3.88 31.12 4.88
CA VAL A 598 -4.58 29.87 4.66
C VAL A 598 -5.64 30.10 3.60
N LEU A 599 -5.69 29.27 2.59
CA LEU A 599 -6.67 29.31 1.52
C LEU A 599 -7.47 28.02 1.53
N ARG A 600 -8.79 28.10 1.47
CA ARG A 600 -9.63 26.96 1.11
C ARG A 600 -9.52 26.75 -0.40
N VAL A 601 -9.32 25.49 -0.81
CA VAL A 601 -9.35 25.09 -2.22
C VAL A 601 -10.81 24.83 -2.58
N PRO A 602 -11.41 25.59 -3.54
CA PRO A 602 -12.81 25.45 -3.93
C PRO A 602 -13.20 24.08 -4.43
#